data_4fc29347e19d7ffdab795da2deca608e
#
_entry.id   4fc29347e19d7ffdab795da2deca608e
#
_cell.length_a   1.000
_cell.length_b   1.000
_cell.length_c   1.000
_cell.angle_alpha   90.00
_cell.angle_beta   90.00
_cell.angle_gamma   90.00
#
_symmetry.space_group_name_H-M   'P 1'
#
loop_
_entity.id
_entity.type
_entity.pdbx_description
1 polymer ?
#
loop_
_entity_poly.entity_id
_entity_poly.type
_entity_poly.pdbx_seq_one_letter_code
_entity_poly.pdbx_strand_id
1 'polypeptide(L)'
;MTTDLSEDNTLTKPDGRNLRTDDSRKKIVSAFLQLIRQGTVAPSAEDIAKKANVGLRTVFRRFKEMELLYREMVIELENNFAPEVAKPWKTTDMESQLQELLERRSVMYEELMPYRVASNYHKYHSEFIQQAHAYWNVVVQKNLENILPFNKSSEPVLFNAIETALSFDTWLQL
;
A
#
# COMPACT_ATOMS: atom_id res chain seq x y z
N MET A 1 -0.40 63.63 0.07
CA MET A 1 0.22 62.61 0.95
C MET A 1 -0.25 61.25 0.46
N THR A 2 0.46 60.66 -0.44
CA THR A 2 0.19 59.34 -1.04
C THR A 2 1.11 58.35 -0.39
N THR A 3 0.58 57.44 0.38
CA THR A 3 1.33 56.37 1.05
C THR A 3 1.42 55.17 0.09
N ASP A 4 2.61 54.93 -0.39
CA ASP A 4 2.99 53.78 -1.22
C ASP A 4 3.08 52.53 -0.32
N LEU A 5 2.25 51.53 -0.58
CA LEU A 5 2.31 50.19 0.02
C LEU A 5 2.87 49.24 -1.03
N SER A 6 4.19 49.17 -1.08
CA SER A 6 4.88 48.11 -1.83
C SER A 6 4.71 46.77 -1.07
N GLU A 7 3.84 45.90 -1.57
CA GLU A 7 3.75 44.49 -1.16
C GLU A 7 5.00 43.77 -1.62
N ASP A 8 5.85 43.41 -0.65
CA ASP A 8 7.02 42.56 -0.85
C ASP A 8 6.54 41.10 -0.93
N ASN A 9 6.26 40.65 -2.17
CA ASN A 9 5.88 39.29 -2.50
C ASN A 9 7.15 38.42 -2.68
N THR A 10 7.81 38.11 -1.57
CA THR A 10 8.93 37.15 -1.55
C THR A 10 8.39 35.72 -1.69
N LEU A 11 8.14 35.30 -2.94
CA LEU A 11 8.01 33.90 -3.32
C LEU A 11 9.35 33.19 -3.01
N THR A 12 9.45 32.58 -1.85
CA THR A 12 10.58 31.75 -1.46
C THR A 12 10.73 30.60 -2.47
N LYS A 13 11.74 30.67 -3.34
CA LYS A 13 12.13 29.56 -4.22
C LYS A 13 12.37 28.31 -3.36
N PRO A 14 11.77 27.15 -3.72
CA PRO A 14 12.04 25.91 -2.98
C PRO A 14 13.53 25.63 -2.97
N ASP A 15 14.09 25.42 -1.77
CA ASP A 15 15.51 25.18 -1.55
C ASP A 15 15.96 23.96 -2.36
N GLY A 16 16.91 24.13 -3.28
CA GLY A 16 17.40 23.07 -4.15
C GLY A 16 18.01 21.88 -3.40
N ARG A 17 18.30 22.03 -2.09
CA ARG A 17 18.72 20.96 -1.19
C ARG A 17 17.51 20.06 -0.84
N ASN A 18 16.33 20.62 -0.61
CA ASN A 18 15.11 19.88 -0.31
C ASN A 18 14.65 19.09 -1.53
N LEU A 19 14.70 19.68 -2.73
CA LEU A 19 14.33 18.99 -3.98
C LEU A 19 15.22 17.77 -4.27
N ARG A 20 16.55 17.88 -4.08
CA ARG A 20 17.48 16.73 -4.25
C ARG A 20 17.29 15.67 -3.16
N THR A 21 16.85 16.07 -1.97
CA THR A 21 16.52 15.18 -0.86
C THR A 21 15.33 14.31 -1.19
N ASP A 22 14.25 14.92 -1.69
CA ASP A 22 13.02 14.23 -2.07
C ASP A 22 13.25 13.33 -3.30
N ASP A 23 14.02 13.78 -4.28
CA ASP A 23 14.38 12.97 -5.45
C ASP A 23 15.12 11.68 -5.06
N SER A 24 16.14 11.78 -4.19
CA SER A 24 16.85 10.58 -3.72
C SER A 24 16.00 9.64 -2.89
N ARG A 25 15.05 10.16 -2.08
CA ARG A 25 14.09 9.33 -1.32
C ARG A 25 13.17 8.55 -2.27
N LYS A 26 12.56 9.24 -3.24
CA LYS A 26 11.69 8.61 -4.25
C LYS A 26 12.40 7.53 -5.05
N LYS A 27 13.65 7.79 -5.48
CA LYS A 27 14.46 6.79 -6.20
C LYS A 27 14.72 5.54 -5.36
N ILE A 28 15.00 5.68 -4.07
CA ILE A 28 15.24 4.57 -3.15
C ILE A 28 13.95 3.76 -2.94
N VAL A 29 12.80 4.40 -2.70
CA VAL A 29 11.50 3.73 -2.54
C VAL A 29 11.12 3.00 -3.84
N SER A 30 11.23 3.66 -4.99
CA SER A 30 10.94 3.03 -6.29
C SER A 30 11.83 1.81 -6.56
N ALA A 31 13.13 1.89 -6.26
CA ALA A 31 14.05 0.77 -6.40
C ALA A 31 13.69 -0.40 -5.47
N PHE A 32 13.32 -0.11 -4.23
CA PHE A 32 12.87 -1.11 -3.26
C PHE A 32 11.61 -1.84 -3.74
N LEU A 33 10.59 -1.09 -4.18
CA LEU A 33 9.34 -1.65 -4.72
C LEU A 33 9.60 -2.51 -5.96
N GLN A 34 10.49 -2.07 -6.86
CA GLN A 34 10.86 -2.83 -8.04
C GLN A 34 11.57 -4.16 -7.69
N LEU A 35 12.46 -4.17 -6.70
CA LEU A 35 13.13 -5.39 -6.24
C LEU A 35 12.13 -6.40 -5.66
N ILE A 36 11.19 -5.92 -4.85
CA ILE A 36 10.11 -6.77 -4.31
C ILE A 36 9.24 -7.32 -5.45
N ARG A 37 8.83 -6.49 -6.40
CA ARG A 37 8.03 -6.90 -7.56
C ARG A 37 8.76 -7.95 -8.43
N GLN A 38 10.10 -7.92 -8.44
CA GLN A 38 10.95 -8.90 -9.12
C GLN A 38 11.19 -10.19 -8.30
N GLY A 39 10.54 -10.34 -7.15
CA GLY A 39 10.60 -11.53 -6.31
C GLY A 39 11.64 -11.49 -5.17
N THR A 40 12.32 -10.37 -4.95
CA THR A 40 13.24 -10.23 -3.82
C THR A 40 12.46 -9.95 -2.54
N VAL A 41 12.25 -10.95 -1.70
CA VAL A 41 11.41 -10.83 -0.48
C VAL A 41 11.99 -9.85 0.54
N ALA A 42 13.31 -9.81 0.70
CA ALA A 42 14.01 -8.95 1.65
C ALA A 42 15.24 -8.29 0.99
N PRO A 43 15.04 -7.23 0.17
CA PRO A 43 16.13 -6.52 -0.49
C PRO A 43 17.12 -5.93 0.52
N SER A 44 18.42 -6.14 0.32
CA SER A 44 19.46 -5.51 1.13
C SER A 44 19.62 -4.01 0.81
N ALA A 45 20.20 -3.25 1.72
CA ALA A 45 20.50 -1.84 1.47
C ALA A 45 21.46 -1.66 0.27
N GLU A 46 22.37 -2.62 0.03
CA GLU A 46 23.28 -2.66 -1.12
C GLU A 46 22.52 -2.86 -2.43
N ASP A 47 21.55 -3.81 -2.48
CA ASP A 47 20.72 -4.06 -3.65
C ASP A 47 19.91 -2.82 -4.02
N ILE A 48 19.34 -2.18 -3.00
CA ILE A 48 18.55 -0.97 -3.16
C ILE A 48 19.42 0.18 -3.66
N ALA A 49 20.60 0.38 -3.06
CA ALA A 49 21.55 1.42 -3.48
C ALA A 49 21.96 1.25 -4.95
N LYS A 50 22.29 0.02 -5.34
CA LYS A 50 22.65 -0.36 -6.73
C LYS A 50 21.48 -0.10 -7.68
N LYS A 51 20.27 -0.56 -7.35
CA LYS A 51 19.08 -0.40 -8.17
C LYS A 51 18.65 1.07 -8.31
N ALA A 52 18.75 1.86 -7.22
CA ALA A 52 18.42 3.28 -7.20
C ALA A 52 19.50 4.18 -7.82
N ASN A 53 20.67 3.61 -8.15
CA ASN A 53 21.87 4.35 -8.60
C ASN A 53 22.26 5.47 -7.62
N VAL A 54 22.34 5.12 -6.33
CA VAL A 54 22.78 6.01 -5.24
C VAL A 54 23.87 5.34 -4.40
N GLY A 55 24.62 6.11 -3.66
CA GLY A 55 25.58 5.53 -2.71
C GLY A 55 24.88 4.89 -1.51
N LEU A 56 25.41 3.77 -1.00
CA LEU A 56 24.91 3.07 0.19
C LEU A 56 24.69 4.01 1.39
N ARG A 57 25.64 4.94 1.64
CA ARG A 57 25.52 5.98 2.66
C ARG A 57 24.27 6.87 2.46
N THR A 58 23.81 7.05 1.21
CA THR A 58 22.60 7.82 0.91
C THR A 58 21.36 7.04 1.34
N VAL A 59 21.34 5.72 1.14
CA VAL A 59 20.24 4.87 1.61
C VAL A 59 20.11 5.00 3.12
N PHE A 60 21.18 4.76 3.90
CA PHE A 60 21.13 4.88 5.37
C PHE A 60 20.84 6.29 5.88
N ARG A 61 21.23 7.32 5.14
CA ARG A 61 20.91 8.71 5.50
C ARG A 61 19.40 9.02 5.31
N ARG A 62 18.73 8.38 4.34
CA ARG A 62 17.30 8.58 4.07
C ARG A 62 16.42 7.65 4.88
N PHE A 63 16.88 6.42 5.06
CA PHE A 63 16.19 5.37 5.78
C PHE A 63 17.15 4.79 6.81
N LYS A 64 17.03 5.25 8.05
CA LYS A 64 17.86 4.78 9.17
C LYS A 64 17.64 3.31 9.45
N GLU A 65 16.43 2.83 9.21
CA GLU A 65 15.99 1.46 9.42
C GLU A 65 15.24 0.98 8.19
N MET A 66 15.42 -0.28 7.83
CA MET A 66 14.74 -0.90 6.70
C MET A 66 13.22 -0.91 6.85
N GLU A 67 12.71 -0.94 8.08
CA GLU A 67 11.28 -0.84 8.38
C GLU A 67 10.62 0.40 7.73
N LEU A 68 11.34 1.52 7.66
CA LEU A 68 10.83 2.73 7.04
C LEU A 68 10.53 2.55 5.54
N LEU A 69 11.25 1.67 4.84
CA LEU A 69 10.96 1.33 3.45
C LEU A 69 9.69 0.48 3.32
N TYR A 70 9.48 -0.45 4.26
CA TYR A 70 8.22 -1.21 4.30
C TYR A 70 7.01 -0.32 4.64
N ARG A 71 7.20 0.72 5.45
CA ARG A 71 6.16 1.73 5.69
C ARG A 71 5.82 2.51 4.42
N GLU A 72 6.83 2.96 3.67
CA GLU A 72 6.60 3.60 2.37
C GLU A 72 5.90 2.66 1.38
N MET A 73 6.27 1.38 1.36
CA MET A 73 5.60 0.37 0.55
C MET A 73 4.12 0.26 0.90
N VAL A 74 3.77 0.15 2.18
CA VAL A 74 2.37 0.07 2.62
C VAL A 74 1.60 1.30 2.18
N ILE A 75 2.14 2.51 2.39
CA ILE A 75 1.50 3.77 2.00
C ILE A 75 1.28 3.82 0.47
N GLU A 76 2.26 3.39 -0.32
CA GLU A 76 2.15 3.34 -1.78
C GLU A 76 1.07 2.36 -2.24
N LEU A 77 1.00 1.17 -1.61
CA LEU A 77 -0.04 0.19 -1.88
C LEU A 77 -1.43 0.70 -1.49
N GLU A 78 -1.55 1.37 -0.34
CA GLU A 78 -2.81 2.01 0.08
C GLU A 78 -3.28 3.05 -0.93
N ASN A 79 -2.40 3.93 -1.37
CA ASN A 79 -2.73 4.95 -2.37
C ASN A 79 -3.19 4.33 -3.70
N ASN A 80 -2.61 3.20 -4.09
CA ASN A 80 -2.93 2.55 -5.36
C ASN A 80 -4.23 1.72 -5.28
N PHE A 81 -4.45 1.00 -4.18
CA PHE A 81 -5.56 0.06 -4.08
C PHE A 81 -6.82 0.62 -3.40
N ALA A 82 -6.70 1.62 -2.52
CA ALA A 82 -7.88 2.20 -1.86
C ALA A 82 -8.93 2.74 -2.85
N PRO A 83 -8.57 3.44 -3.95
CA PRO A 83 -9.53 3.88 -4.96
C PRO A 83 -10.24 2.71 -5.66
N GLU A 84 -9.52 1.59 -5.91
CA GLU A 84 -10.07 0.39 -6.55
C GLU A 84 -11.09 -0.31 -5.64
N VAL A 85 -10.77 -0.42 -4.36
CA VAL A 85 -11.68 -1.00 -3.34
C VAL A 85 -12.92 -0.14 -3.13
N ALA A 86 -12.80 1.19 -3.24
CA ALA A 86 -13.89 2.14 -3.06
C ALA A 86 -14.78 2.31 -4.30
N LYS A 87 -14.44 1.70 -5.44
CA LYS A 87 -15.25 1.82 -6.66
C LYS A 87 -16.68 1.32 -6.44
N PRO A 88 -17.70 2.06 -6.88
CA PRO A 88 -19.09 1.59 -6.80
C PRO A 88 -19.26 0.30 -7.61
N TRP A 89 -20.25 -0.50 -7.20
CA TRP A 89 -20.64 -1.69 -7.93
C TRP A 89 -21.36 -1.32 -9.24
N LYS A 90 -21.18 -2.13 -10.28
CA LYS A 90 -21.82 -1.92 -11.58
C LYS A 90 -23.29 -2.33 -11.56
N THR A 91 -23.65 -3.23 -10.64
CA THR A 91 -25.00 -3.80 -10.50
C THR A 91 -25.51 -3.65 -9.08
N THR A 92 -26.80 -3.96 -8.87
CA THR A 92 -27.45 -3.92 -7.55
C THR A 92 -27.84 -5.31 -7.04
N ASP A 93 -27.77 -6.34 -7.89
CA ASP A 93 -28.06 -7.70 -7.48
C ASP A 93 -26.83 -8.36 -6.83
N MET A 94 -27.06 -9.13 -5.79
CA MET A 94 -26.03 -9.74 -4.95
C MET A 94 -25.09 -10.68 -5.74
N GLU A 95 -25.64 -11.51 -6.62
CA GLU A 95 -24.87 -12.51 -7.36
C GLU A 95 -23.85 -11.84 -8.29
N SER A 96 -24.29 -10.86 -9.08
CA SER A 96 -23.41 -10.06 -9.94
C SER A 96 -22.39 -9.25 -9.16
N GLN A 97 -22.75 -8.73 -7.97
CA GLN A 97 -21.81 -8.01 -7.12
C GLN A 97 -20.75 -8.94 -6.53
N LEU A 98 -21.10 -10.17 -6.14
CA LEU A 98 -20.13 -11.17 -5.66
C LEU A 98 -19.18 -11.60 -6.78
N GLN A 99 -19.70 -11.78 -8.00
CA GLN A 99 -18.85 -12.09 -9.15
C GLN A 99 -17.88 -10.94 -9.45
N GLU A 100 -18.36 -9.69 -9.45
CA GLU A 100 -17.52 -8.51 -9.63
C GLU A 100 -16.49 -8.38 -8.50
N LEU A 101 -16.83 -8.71 -7.26
CA LEU A 101 -15.91 -8.73 -6.13
C LEU A 101 -14.78 -9.75 -6.35
N LEU A 102 -15.11 -10.96 -6.81
CA LEU A 102 -14.11 -12.00 -7.14
C LEU A 102 -13.14 -11.52 -8.22
N GLU A 103 -13.67 -10.96 -9.31
CA GLU A 103 -12.86 -10.43 -10.41
C GLU A 103 -11.91 -9.32 -9.93
N ARG A 104 -12.44 -8.32 -9.19
CA ARG A 104 -11.65 -7.22 -8.65
C ARG A 104 -10.57 -7.71 -7.68
N ARG A 105 -10.91 -8.66 -6.79
CA ARG A 105 -9.95 -9.22 -5.82
C ARG A 105 -8.87 -10.04 -6.51
N SER A 106 -9.18 -10.85 -7.51
CA SER A 106 -8.19 -11.63 -8.25
C SER A 106 -7.13 -10.73 -8.87
N VAL A 107 -7.53 -9.69 -9.60
CA VAL A 107 -6.61 -8.72 -10.20
C VAL A 107 -5.77 -8.02 -9.12
N MET A 108 -6.40 -7.56 -8.05
CA MET A 108 -5.71 -6.89 -6.95
C MET A 108 -4.72 -7.83 -6.26
N TYR A 109 -5.07 -9.09 -6.04
CA TYR A 109 -4.22 -10.07 -5.35
C TYR A 109 -3.01 -10.46 -6.19
N GLU A 110 -3.14 -10.58 -7.52
CA GLU A 110 -2.02 -10.81 -8.42
C GLU A 110 -0.98 -9.68 -8.32
N GLU A 111 -1.44 -8.43 -8.35
CA GLU A 111 -0.55 -7.28 -8.22
C GLU A 111 0.05 -7.14 -6.81
N LEU A 112 -0.73 -7.46 -5.78
CA LEU A 112 -0.35 -7.33 -4.38
C LEU A 112 0.59 -8.46 -3.90
N MET A 113 0.55 -9.62 -4.55
CA MET A 113 1.24 -10.84 -4.11
C MET A 113 2.70 -10.64 -3.70
N PRO A 114 3.60 -10.06 -4.53
CA PRO A 114 5.00 -9.91 -4.16
C PRO A 114 5.20 -9.05 -2.91
N TYR A 115 4.40 -8.00 -2.76
CA TYR A 115 4.45 -7.09 -1.62
C TYR A 115 3.89 -7.73 -0.35
N ARG A 116 2.82 -8.53 -0.48
CA ARG A 116 2.24 -9.28 0.65
C ARG A 116 3.20 -10.33 1.18
N VAL A 117 3.89 -11.06 0.30
CA VAL A 117 4.94 -12.01 0.67
C VAL A 117 6.08 -11.31 1.41
N ALA A 118 6.57 -10.18 0.89
CA ALA A 118 7.62 -9.39 1.53
C ALA A 118 7.18 -8.82 2.88
N SER A 119 5.95 -8.29 2.99
CA SER A 119 5.42 -7.75 4.25
C SER A 119 5.16 -8.86 5.28
N ASN A 120 4.73 -10.06 4.86
CA ASN A 120 4.54 -11.20 5.75
C ASN A 120 5.85 -11.65 6.41
N TYR A 121 6.97 -11.56 5.69
CA TYR A 121 8.30 -11.85 6.25
C TYR A 121 8.65 -10.92 7.42
N HIS A 122 8.22 -9.64 7.36
CA HIS A 122 8.53 -8.62 8.36
C HIS A 122 7.43 -8.39 9.41
N LYS A 123 6.21 -8.88 9.19
CA LYS A 123 5.05 -8.55 10.05
C LYS A 123 5.26 -8.89 11.53
N TYR A 124 6.00 -9.95 11.84
CA TYR A 124 6.23 -10.37 13.23
C TYR A 124 7.24 -9.48 13.98
N HIS A 125 7.94 -8.60 13.26
CA HIS A 125 8.93 -7.67 13.80
C HIS A 125 8.52 -6.21 13.64
N SER A 126 7.34 -5.93 13.08
CA SER A 126 6.84 -4.57 12.85
C SER A 126 5.36 -4.45 13.25
N GLU A 127 5.13 -3.71 14.32
CA GLU A 127 3.78 -3.38 14.79
C GLU A 127 3.00 -2.59 13.72
N PHE A 128 3.67 -1.69 13.01
CA PHE A 128 3.06 -0.92 11.92
C PHE A 128 2.50 -1.84 10.82
N ILE A 129 3.29 -2.83 10.38
CA ILE A 129 2.84 -3.77 9.34
C ILE A 129 1.67 -4.63 9.84
N GLN A 130 1.69 -5.05 11.12
CA GLN A 130 0.56 -5.77 11.73
C GLN A 130 -0.71 -4.93 11.72
N GLN A 131 -0.62 -3.66 12.13
CA GLN A 131 -1.74 -2.73 12.14
C GLN A 131 -2.28 -2.47 10.73
N ALA A 132 -1.40 -2.29 9.75
CA ALA A 132 -1.80 -2.12 8.35
C ALA A 132 -2.55 -3.35 7.81
N HIS A 133 -2.05 -4.57 8.10
CA HIS A 133 -2.75 -5.79 7.73
C HIS A 133 -4.13 -5.91 8.41
N ALA A 134 -4.22 -5.58 9.70
CA ALA A 134 -5.49 -5.59 10.43
C ALA A 134 -6.49 -4.58 9.85
N TYR A 135 -6.03 -3.37 9.54
CA TYR A 135 -6.84 -2.34 8.90
C TYR A 135 -7.42 -2.81 7.56
N TRP A 136 -6.58 -3.35 6.67
CA TRP A 136 -7.03 -3.85 5.38
C TRP A 136 -8.01 -5.02 5.48
N ASN A 137 -7.82 -5.91 6.45
CA ASN A 137 -8.79 -6.97 6.71
C ASN A 137 -10.18 -6.39 7.06
N VAL A 138 -10.24 -5.34 7.88
CA VAL A 138 -11.51 -4.65 8.19
C VAL A 138 -12.11 -4.01 6.95
N VAL A 139 -11.31 -3.39 6.09
CA VAL A 139 -11.78 -2.76 4.84
C VAL A 139 -12.41 -3.79 3.89
N VAL A 140 -11.75 -4.93 3.69
CA VAL A 140 -12.27 -5.97 2.79
C VAL A 140 -13.49 -6.69 3.37
N GLN A 141 -13.58 -6.82 4.72
CA GLN A 141 -14.78 -7.33 5.40
C GLN A 141 -15.98 -6.41 5.17
N LYS A 142 -15.82 -5.11 5.39
CA LYS A 142 -16.91 -4.13 5.15
C LYS A 142 -17.39 -4.13 3.70
N ASN A 143 -16.48 -4.34 2.75
CA ASN A 143 -16.85 -4.45 1.35
C ASN A 143 -17.77 -5.66 1.09
N LEU A 144 -17.49 -6.79 1.75
CA LEU A 144 -18.34 -7.97 1.68
C LEU A 144 -19.69 -7.77 2.42
N GLU A 145 -19.69 -7.12 3.59
CA GLU A 145 -20.91 -6.79 4.36
C GLU A 145 -21.87 -5.91 3.56
N ASN A 146 -21.38 -5.05 2.67
CA ASN A 146 -22.21 -4.21 1.81
C ASN A 146 -22.94 -4.98 0.69
N ILE A 147 -22.47 -6.18 0.36
CA ILE A 147 -23.05 -7.04 -0.69
C ILE A 147 -24.05 -8.05 -0.10
N LEU A 148 -23.68 -8.65 1.03
CA LEU A 148 -24.46 -9.73 1.62
C LEU A 148 -25.70 -9.20 2.35
N PRO A 149 -26.84 -9.93 2.29
CA PRO A 149 -28.05 -9.58 3.04
C PRO A 149 -27.93 -9.90 4.54
N PHE A 150 -26.80 -10.39 4.99
CA PHE A 150 -26.44 -10.71 6.37
C PHE A 150 -25.02 -10.26 6.66
N ASN A 151 -24.66 -10.17 7.93
CA ASN A 151 -23.34 -9.74 8.37
C ASN A 151 -22.74 -10.70 9.42
N LYS A 152 -21.54 -10.38 9.88
CA LYS A 152 -20.80 -11.19 10.86
C LYS A 152 -21.54 -11.36 12.19
N SER A 153 -22.43 -10.43 12.57
CA SER A 153 -23.19 -10.51 13.82
C SER A 153 -24.45 -11.36 13.68
N SER A 154 -25.11 -11.33 12.53
CA SER A 154 -26.34 -12.10 12.29
C SER A 154 -26.07 -13.56 11.92
N GLU A 155 -25.08 -13.80 11.06
CA GLU A 155 -24.72 -15.13 10.53
C GLU A 155 -23.20 -15.35 10.56
N PRO A 156 -22.58 -15.46 11.78
CA PRO A 156 -21.11 -15.44 11.91
C PRO A 156 -20.40 -16.59 11.21
N VAL A 157 -21.00 -17.80 11.22
CA VAL A 157 -20.37 -18.98 10.59
C VAL A 157 -20.33 -18.84 9.07
N LEU A 158 -21.48 -18.47 8.48
CA LEU A 158 -21.60 -18.33 7.04
C LEU A 158 -20.76 -17.14 6.53
N PHE A 159 -20.81 -16.01 7.24
CA PHE A 159 -20.00 -14.84 6.91
C PHE A 159 -18.51 -15.16 6.92
N ASN A 160 -18.00 -15.78 8.01
CA ASN A 160 -16.58 -16.13 8.11
C ASN A 160 -16.17 -17.18 7.07
N ALA A 161 -17.04 -18.11 6.68
CA ALA A 161 -16.74 -19.09 5.63
C ALA A 161 -16.54 -18.39 4.27
N ILE A 162 -17.44 -17.48 3.91
CA ILE A 162 -17.35 -16.70 2.67
C ILE A 162 -16.10 -15.79 2.70
N GLU A 163 -15.88 -15.07 3.80
CA GLU A 163 -14.71 -14.22 3.96
C GLU A 163 -13.40 -15.00 3.80
N THR A 164 -13.32 -16.17 4.44
CA THR A 164 -12.15 -17.05 4.32
C THR A 164 -11.94 -17.51 2.88
N ALA A 165 -13.01 -17.95 2.21
CA ALA A 165 -12.94 -18.38 0.82
C ALA A 165 -12.46 -17.25 -0.12
N LEU A 166 -12.81 -16.00 0.18
CA LEU A 166 -12.46 -14.83 -0.60
C LEU A 166 -11.17 -14.14 -0.12
N SER A 167 -10.46 -14.71 0.86
CA SER A 167 -9.24 -14.12 1.43
C SER A 167 -8.05 -14.23 0.49
N PHE A 168 -7.07 -13.33 0.68
CA PHE A 168 -5.79 -13.40 -0.02
C PHE A 168 -5.05 -14.74 0.26
N ASP A 169 -5.11 -15.21 1.50
CA ASP A 169 -4.39 -16.43 1.91
C ASP A 169 -4.99 -17.67 1.23
N THR A 170 -6.31 -17.73 1.05
CA THR A 170 -6.97 -18.80 0.28
C THR A 170 -6.64 -18.69 -1.21
N TRP A 171 -6.71 -17.47 -1.77
CA TRP A 171 -6.36 -17.23 -3.17
C TRP A 171 -4.92 -17.65 -3.49
N LEU A 172 -3.98 -17.43 -2.57
CA LEU A 172 -2.57 -17.81 -2.75
C LEU A 172 -2.36 -19.32 -2.84
N GLN A 173 -3.31 -20.15 -2.39
CA GLN A 173 -3.24 -21.62 -2.43
C GLN A 173 -3.85 -22.23 -3.70
N LEU A 174 -4.54 -21.41 -4.51
CA LEU A 174 -5.17 -21.82 -5.76
C LEU A 174 -4.20 -21.76 -6.93
#